data_18e898a398060d7527f0b3bb5d4be245
#
_entry.id   18e898a398060d7527f0b3bb5d4be245
#
_cell.length_a   1.000
_cell.length_b   1.000
_cell.length_c   1.000
_cell.angle_alpha   90.00
_cell.angle_beta   90.00
_cell.angle_gamma   90.00
#
_symmetry.space_group_name_H-M   'P 1'
#
loop_
_entity.id
_entity.type
_entity.pdbx_description
1 polymer ?
#
loop_
_entity_poly.entity_id
_entity_poly.type
_entity_poly.pdbx_seq_one_letter_code
_entity_poly.pdbx_strand_id
1 'polypeptide(L)'
;AIQAALRAEMSYGVPSIATINRALSRQGLQDGARRIRRPPPPKGWYLPALATGEVELDSFDLIEELKIADGPLVWILNGTSLHGGLVDSWPLEQATAKLVLTRVLRRWQRDGLPTYAQFDNGTQFQGAHQFPDTVGRISRLCLALGVIPVFAPPREPGFQNAIEGFNGLWQAKVWQRQKFENVAQLEAACERYVTAHR
;
A
#
# COMPACT_ATOMS: atom_id res chain seq x y z
N ALA A 1 -8.11 -7.75 -24.68
CA ALA A 1 -7.40 -7.44 -25.94
C ALA A 1 -8.06 -8.17 -27.13
N ILE A 2 -8.04 -9.53 -27.23
CA ILE A 2 -8.55 -10.30 -28.40
C ILE A 2 -10.02 -10.00 -28.71
N GLN A 3 -10.92 -10.00 -27.73
CA GLN A 3 -12.33 -9.69 -27.96
C GLN A 3 -12.54 -8.26 -28.48
N ALA A 4 -11.73 -7.31 -28.02
CA ALA A 4 -11.80 -5.92 -28.50
C ALA A 4 -11.33 -5.82 -29.96
N ALA A 5 -10.28 -6.53 -30.34
CA ALA A 5 -9.83 -6.62 -31.71
C ALA A 5 -10.89 -7.25 -32.63
N LEU A 6 -11.49 -8.36 -32.21
CA LEU A 6 -12.57 -9.01 -32.95
C LEU A 6 -13.80 -8.09 -33.12
N ARG A 7 -14.14 -7.27 -32.14
CA ARG A 7 -15.21 -6.26 -32.25
C ARG A 7 -14.90 -5.16 -33.25
N ALA A 8 -13.63 -4.84 -33.46
CA ALA A 8 -13.22 -3.85 -34.46
C ALA A 8 -13.30 -4.41 -35.89
N GLU A 9 -13.09 -5.72 -36.07
CA GLU A 9 -13.00 -6.36 -37.39
C GLU A 9 -14.32 -7.05 -37.81
N MET A 10 -15.14 -7.46 -36.85
CA MET A 10 -16.38 -8.21 -37.12
C MET A 10 -17.61 -7.34 -36.89
N SER A 11 -18.48 -7.25 -37.87
CA SER A 11 -19.74 -6.50 -37.80
C SER A 11 -20.87 -7.22 -37.02
N TYR A 12 -20.70 -8.50 -36.69
CA TYR A 12 -21.69 -9.31 -35.97
C TYR A 12 -21.05 -10.51 -35.25
N GLY A 13 -21.75 -11.05 -34.24
CA GLY A 13 -21.46 -12.36 -33.66
C GLY A 13 -20.13 -12.52 -32.92
N VAL A 14 -19.60 -11.46 -32.31
CA VAL A 14 -18.32 -11.56 -31.57
C VAL A 14 -18.46 -12.55 -30.41
N PRO A 15 -17.61 -13.60 -30.36
CA PRO A 15 -17.70 -14.63 -29.34
C PRO A 15 -17.47 -14.09 -27.94
N SER A 16 -18.06 -14.75 -26.93
CA SER A 16 -17.77 -14.43 -25.52
C SER A 16 -16.31 -14.72 -25.17
N ILE A 17 -15.79 -14.05 -24.16
CA ILE A 17 -14.42 -14.29 -23.66
C ILE A 17 -14.22 -15.78 -23.30
N ALA A 18 -15.23 -16.43 -22.74
CA ALA A 18 -15.18 -17.86 -22.40
C ALA A 18 -15.06 -18.74 -23.65
N THR A 19 -15.74 -18.36 -24.74
CA THR A 19 -15.67 -19.07 -26.04
C THR A 19 -14.30 -18.90 -26.68
N ILE A 20 -13.76 -17.65 -26.66
CA ILE A 20 -12.41 -17.35 -27.18
C ILE A 20 -11.37 -18.16 -26.39
N ASN A 21 -11.44 -18.15 -25.07
CA ASN A 21 -10.51 -18.91 -24.22
C ASN A 21 -10.56 -20.42 -24.49
N ARG A 22 -11.75 -21.00 -24.69
CA ARG A 22 -11.90 -22.40 -25.06
C ARG A 22 -11.27 -22.72 -26.41
N ALA A 23 -11.45 -21.84 -27.39
CA ALA A 23 -10.86 -22.02 -28.71
C ALA A 23 -9.33 -21.97 -28.65
N LEU A 24 -8.77 -20.97 -27.95
CA LEU A 24 -7.33 -20.84 -27.75
C LEU A 24 -6.72 -22.03 -27.00
N SER A 25 -7.43 -22.54 -25.98
CA SER A 25 -7.01 -23.71 -25.22
C SER A 25 -6.96 -24.98 -26.11
N ARG A 26 -7.97 -25.18 -26.96
CA ARG A 26 -8.00 -26.33 -27.89
C ARG A 26 -6.89 -26.30 -28.93
N GLN A 27 -6.45 -25.09 -29.30
CA GLN A 27 -5.37 -24.88 -30.27
C GLN A 27 -3.98 -24.83 -29.59
N GLY A 28 -3.88 -25.04 -28.27
CA GLY A 28 -2.62 -24.94 -27.54
C GLY A 28 -2.01 -23.53 -27.53
N LEU A 29 -2.79 -22.51 -27.89
CA LEU A 29 -2.37 -21.11 -27.95
C LEU A 29 -2.55 -20.35 -26.63
N GLN A 30 -3.10 -21.00 -25.63
CA GLN A 30 -3.04 -20.45 -24.27
C GLN A 30 -1.71 -20.82 -23.66
N ASP A 31 -0.97 -19.76 -23.32
CA ASP A 31 0.19 -19.93 -22.47
C ASP A 31 -0.23 -20.71 -21.22
N GLY A 32 0.32 -21.91 -21.06
CA GLY A 32 0.10 -22.76 -19.90
C GLY A 32 0.74 -22.21 -18.63
N ALA A 33 0.99 -20.89 -18.59
CA ALA A 33 1.38 -20.19 -17.40
C ALA A 33 0.30 -20.41 -16.35
N ARG A 34 0.39 -21.57 -15.67
CA ARG A 34 -0.28 -21.76 -14.41
C ARG A 34 -0.06 -20.48 -13.64
N ARG A 35 -1.14 -19.88 -13.13
CA ARG A 35 -1.01 -18.89 -12.08
C ARG A 35 0.00 -19.47 -11.11
N ILE A 36 1.21 -18.92 -11.13
CA ILE A 36 2.24 -19.29 -10.16
C ILE A 36 1.56 -19.01 -8.82
N ARG A 37 1.13 -20.07 -8.14
CA ARG A 37 0.71 -19.91 -6.74
C ARG A 37 1.94 -19.35 -6.07
N ARG A 38 1.84 -18.11 -5.62
CA ARG A 38 2.90 -17.51 -4.81
C ARG A 38 3.23 -18.54 -3.74
N PRO A 39 4.50 -18.92 -3.56
CA PRO A 39 4.86 -19.79 -2.47
C PRO A 39 4.32 -19.19 -1.17
N PRO A 40 3.88 -20.01 -0.22
CA PRO A 40 3.51 -19.49 1.09
C PRO A 40 4.69 -18.68 1.64
N PRO A 41 4.41 -17.59 2.38
CA PRO A 41 5.48 -16.81 2.98
C PRO A 41 6.43 -17.73 3.77
N PRO A 42 7.73 -17.43 3.78
CA PRO A 42 8.69 -18.21 4.54
C PRO A 42 8.23 -18.40 5.99
N LYS A 43 8.38 -19.59 6.54
CA LYS A 43 7.92 -19.90 7.92
C LYS A 43 8.50 -18.96 8.99
N GLY A 44 9.63 -18.31 8.73
CA GLY A 44 10.25 -17.32 9.62
C GLY A 44 9.49 -15.99 9.77
N TRP A 45 8.48 -15.76 8.95
CA TRP A 45 7.65 -14.53 8.98
C TRP A 45 6.40 -14.65 9.83
N TYR A 46 6.12 -15.84 10.33
CA TYR A 46 4.93 -16.07 11.14
C TYR A 46 5.20 -15.64 12.59
N LEU A 47 4.50 -14.63 13.03
CA LEU A 47 4.48 -14.17 14.42
C LEU A 47 3.19 -14.68 15.06
N PRO A 48 3.23 -15.73 15.90
CA PRO A 48 2.03 -16.36 16.47
C PRO A 48 1.14 -15.36 17.22
N ALA A 49 1.71 -14.53 18.06
CA ALA A 49 0.98 -13.52 18.84
C ALA A 49 0.29 -12.46 17.94
N LEU A 50 0.88 -12.15 16.78
CA LEU A 50 0.25 -11.28 15.80
C LEU A 50 -0.92 -11.98 15.10
N ALA A 51 -0.76 -13.26 14.75
CA ALA A 51 -1.81 -14.03 14.10
C ALA A 51 -3.03 -14.28 15.01
N THR A 52 -2.84 -14.36 16.32
CA THR A 52 -3.92 -14.52 17.32
C THR A 52 -4.54 -13.20 17.75
N GLY A 53 -4.00 -12.05 17.31
CA GLY A 53 -4.48 -10.72 17.73
C GLY A 53 -4.06 -10.31 19.14
N GLU A 54 -3.12 -11.03 19.76
CA GLU A 54 -2.58 -10.68 21.09
C GLU A 54 -1.71 -9.43 21.05
N VAL A 55 -1.17 -9.12 19.90
CA VAL A 55 -0.33 -7.94 19.64
C VAL A 55 -0.78 -7.23 18.37
N GLU A 56 -0.52 -5.92 18.28
CA GLU A 56 -0.90 -5.10 17.15
C GLU A 56 0.31 -4.76 16.27
N LEU A 57 0.06 -4.65 14.97
CA LEU A 57 1.01 -4.19 13.97
C LEU A 57 0.41 -3.01 13.20
N ASP A 58 1.09 -1.88 13.25
CA ASP A 58 0.81 -0.75 12.37
C ASP A 58 1.67 -0.84 11.11
N SER A 59 1.05 -0.81 9.94
CA SER A 59 1.74 -0.75 8.65
C SER A 59 1.67 0.65 8.07
N PHE A 60 2.78 1.13 7.53
CA PHE A 60 2.89 2.44 6.88
C PHE A 60 3.47 2.29 5.48
N ASP A 61 2.91 3.05 4.53
CA ASP A 61 3.37 3.06 3.15
C ASP A 61 3.13 4.43 2.50
N LEU A 62 3.91 4.75 1.47
CA LEU A 62 3.84 6.00 0.72
C LEU A 62 3.33 5.76 -0.69
N ILE A 63 2.25 6.44 -1.06
CA ILE A 63 1.88 6.60 -2.47
C ILE A 63 2.65 7.82 -2.99
N GLU A 64 3.48 7.59 -3.99
CA GLU A 64 4.42 8.59 -4.48
C GLU A 64 3.86 9.41 -5.65
N GLU A 65 4.30 10.66 -5.74
CA GLU A 65 4.22 11.54 -6.91
C GLU A 65 2.81 11.72 -7.52
N LEU A 66 1.81 11.96 -6.69
CA LEU A 66 0.48 12.30 -7.18
C LEU A 66 0.43 13.76 -7.63
N LYS A 67 0.07 13.99 -8.90
CA LYS A 67 -0.04 15.34 -9.46
C LYS A 67 -1.42 15.94 -9.20
N ILE A 68 -1.50 16.96 -8.37
CA ILE A 68 -2.69 17.83 -8.28
C ILE A 68 -2.78 18.67 -9.57
N ALA A 69 -3.95 18.86 -10.12
CA ALA A 69 -4.21 19.44 -11.47
C ALA A 69 -3.17 20.49 -11.90
N ASP A 70 -3.29 21.73 -11.45
CA ASP A 70 -2.33 22.81 -11.71
C ASP A 70 -1.42 23.11 -10.50
N GLY A 71 -1.39 22.18 -9.54
CA GLY A 71 -0.70 22.29 -8.26
C GLY A 71 0.62 21.49 -8.17
N PRO A 72 1.15 21.33 -6.95
CA PRO A 72 2.36 20.60 -6.69
C PRO A 72 2.18 19.08 -6.86
N LEU A 73 3.31 18.36 -6.91
CA LEU A 73 3.35 16.93 -6.60
C LEU A 73 3.12 16.73 -5.10
N VAL A 74 2.37 15.72 -4.75
CA VAL A 74 2.12 15.34 -3.35
C VAL A 74 2.36 13.85 -3.16
N TRP A 75 2.70 13.49 -1.95
CA TRP A 75 2.83 12.11 -1.48
C TRP A 75 1.71 11.82 -0.49
N ILE A 76 1.23 10.60 -0.43
CA ILE A 76 0.25 10.21 0.60
C ILE A 76 0.90 9.19 1.51
N LEU A 77 1.09 9.55 2.76
CA LEU A 77 1.45 8.58 3.79
C LEU A 77 0.16 7.93 4.29
N ASN A 78 0.03 6.66 4.06
CA ASN A 78 -1.05 5.84 4.59
C ASN A 78 -0.56 5.02 5.79
N GLY A 79 -1.45 4.82 6.76
CA GLY A 79 -1.21 3.97 7.92
C GLY A 79 -2.43 3.11 8.22
N THR A 80 -2.22 1.85 8.57
CA THR A 80 -3.30 0.93 8.98
C THR A 80 -2.85 0.03 10.10
N SER A 81 -3.73 -0.22 11.08
CA SER A 81 -3.54 -1.28 12.07
C SER A 81 -4.09 -2.59 11.54
N LEU A 82 -3.42 -3.70 11.86
CA LEU A 82 -3.80 -5.02 11.35
C LEU A 82 -5.12 -5.51 11.94
N HIS A 83 -5.30 -5.36 13.25
CA HIS A 83 -6.47 -5.86 13.99
C HIS A 83 -7.41 -4.75 14.46
N GLY A 84 -6.87 -3.58 14.81
CA GLY A 84 -7.63 -2.47 15.37
C GLY A 84 -8.55 -1.75 14.39
N GLY A 85 -8.44 -2.02 13.08
CA GLY A 85 -9.23 -1.35 12.04
C GLY A 85 -8.94 0.15 11.91
N LEU A 86 -7.90 0.65 12.56
CA LEU A 86 -7.53 2.05 12.54
C LEU A 86 -6.77 2.37 11.25
N VAL A 87 -7.23 3.38 10.55
CA VAL A 87 -6.60 3.83 9.31
C VAL A 87 -6.30 5.33 9.37
N ASP A 88 -5.28 5.73 8.65
CA ASP A 88 -4.93 7.14 8.43
C ASP A 88 -4.43 7.35 7.00
N SER A 89 -4.59 8.58 6.54
CA SER A 89 -4.15 9.01 5.21
C SER A 89 -3.78 10.49 5.26
N TRP A 90 -2.50 10.79 5.06
CA TRP A 90 -1.98 12.16 5.17
C TRP A 90 -1.29 12.60 3.88
N PRO A 91 -1.82 13.62 3.21
CA PRO A 91 -1.09 14.31 2.15
C PRO A 91 0.18 14.97 2.70
N LEU A 92 1.27 14.84 1.98
CA LEU A 92 2.57 15.42 2.29
C LEU A 92 3.08 16.17 1.05
N GLU A 93 3.56 17.38 1.23
CA GLU A 93 4.21 18.14 0.16
C GLU A 93 5.61 17.60 -0.18
N GLN A 94 6.20 16.85 0.75
CA GLN A 94 7.50 16.20 0.60
C GLN A 94 7.55 14.92 1.42
N ALA A 95 8.10 13.84 0.86
CA ALA A 95 8.29 12.57 1.54
C ALA A 95 9.57 12.56 2.39
N THR A 96 9.69 13.49 3.34
CA THR A 96 10.86 13.54 4.23
C THR A 96 10.68 12.67 5.47
N ALA A 97 11.76 12.05 5.94
CA ALA A 97 11.76 11.27 7.18
C ALA A 97 11.21 12.06 8.39
N LYS A 98 11.40 13.40 8.42
CA LYS A 98 10.88 14.26 9.48
C LYS A 98 9.36 14.34 9.46
N LEU A 99 8.75 14.53 8.29
CA LEU A 99 7.30 14.62 8.13
C LEU A 99 6.64 13.27 8.41
N VAL A 100 7.19 12.19 7.88
CA VAL A 100 6.74 10.82 8.15
C VAL A 100 6.76 10.55 9.65
N LEU A 101 7.89 10.80 10.33
CA LEU A 101 8.04 10.61 11.77
C LEU A 101 7.00 11.42 12.57
N THR A 102 6.73 12.67 12.17
CA THR A 102 5.73 13.50 12.84
C THR A 102 4.33 12.90 12.73
N ARG A 103 3.95 12.33 11.58
CA ARG A 103 2.64 11.70 11.36
C ARG A 103 2.52 10.39 12.14
N VAL A 104 3.52 9.53 12.07
CA VAL A 104 3.59 8.28 12.85
C VAL A 104 3.49 8.57 14.33
N LEU A 105 4.26 9.52 14.86
CA LEU A 105 4.23 9.89 16.27
C LEU A 105 2.84 10.40 16.71
N ARG A 106 2.22 11.28 15.92
CA ARG A 106 0.86 11.78 16.22
C ARG A 106 -0.19 10.68 16.24
N ARG A 107 -0.08 9.70 15.32
CA ARG A 107 -0.95 8.52 15.34
C ARG A 107 -0.78 7.76 16.66
N TRP A 108 0.44 7.43 17.03
CA TRP A 108 0.72 6.67 18.24
C TRP A 108 0.37 7.42 19.52
N GLN A 109 0.47 8.76 19.53
CA GLN A 109 -0.03 9.58 20.65
C GLN A 109 -1.56 9.53 20.80
N ARG A 110 -2.29 9.41 19.71
CA ARG A 110 -3.75 9.36 19.69
C ARG A 110 -4.29 7.96 19.94
N ASP A 111 -3.73 6.97 19.28
CA ASP A 111 -4.31 5.61 19.19
C ASP A 111 -3.56 4.58 20.07
N GLY A 112 -2.42 4.94 20.66
CA GLY A 112 -1.55 4.05 21.42
C GLY A 112 -0.41 3.47 20.60
N LEU A 113 0.55 2.84 21.29
CA LEU A 113 1.73 2.22 20.67
C LEU A 113 1.39 0.79 20.21
N PRO A 114 1.69 0.41 18.96
CA PRO A 114 1.62 -0.98 18.53
C PRO A 114 2.85 -1.74 19.06
N THR A 115 2.79 -3.06 19.05
CA THR A 115 3.97 -3.90 19.30
C THR A 115 4.95 -3.85 18.14
N TYR A 116 4.44 -3.86 16.91
CA TYR A 116 5.22 -3.86 15.68
C TYR A 116 4.84 -2.68 14.79
N ALA A 117 5.83 -2.09 14.12
CA ALA A 117 5.59 -1.09 13.08
C ALA A 117 6.29 -1.51 11.79
N GLN A 118 5.50 -1.70 10.73
CA GLN A 118 5.96 -2.19 9.45
C GLN A 118 6.12 -1.04 8.45
N PHE A 119 7.23 -1.06 7.73
CA PHE A 119 7.60 -0.07 6.73
C PHE A 119 8.16 -0.76 5.48
N ASP A 120 8.11 -0.05 4.36
CA ASP A 120 8.90 -0.42 3.18
C ASP A 120 10.40 -0.08 3.38
N ASN A 121 11.20 -0.37 2.35
CA ASN A 121 12.64 -0.09 2.37
C ASN A 121 13.01 1.32 1.85
N GLY A 122 12.03 2.22 1.72
CA GLY A 122 12.26 3.59 1.28
C GLY A 122 13.21 4.35 2.21
N THR A 123 14.00 5.26 1.64
CA THR A 123 14.99 6.04 2.38
C THR A 123 14.38 6.91 3.48
N GLN A 124 13.12 7.29 3.33
CA GLN A 124 12.34 8.05 4.31
C GLN A 124 12.08 7.24 5.60
N PHE A 125 12.07 5.90 5.49
CA PHE A 125 11.87 4.99 6.62
C PHE A 125 13.20 4.42 7.14
N GLN A 126 14.00 3.82 6.27
CA GLN A 126 15.29 3.21 6.68
C GLN A 126 16.40 4.21 6.96
N GLY A 127 16.41 5.34 6.28
CA GLY A 127 17.53 6.29 6.25
C GLY A 127 18.30 6.21 4.94
N ALA A 128 19.30 7.09 4.79
CA ALA A 128 20.07 7.17 3.56
C ALA A 128 21.03 5.97 3.42
N HIS A 129 20.91 5.22 2.33
CA HIS A 129 21.73 4.03 2.04
C HIS A 129 23.24 4.32 1.94
N GLN A 130 23.61 5.57 1.69
CA GLN A 130 25.02 6.00 1.68
C GLN A 130 25.68 5.98 3.07
N PHE A 131 24.90 5.80 4.14
CA PHE A 131 25.38 5.70 5.52
C PHE A 131 24.91 4.39 6.16
N PRO A 132 25.47 3.23 5.74
CA PRO A 132 24.98 1.91 6.15
C PRO A 132 25.08 1.66 7.66
N ASP A 133 26.03 2.32 8.34
CA ASP A 133 26.26 2.16 9.78
C ASP A 133 25.34 3.07 10.64
N THR A 134 24.44 3.85 10.02
CA THR A 134 23.55 4.73 10.76
C THR A 134 22.14 4.16 10.86
N VAL A 135 21.59 4.17 12.07
CA VAL A 135 20.19 3.80 12.31
C VAL A 135 19.27 4.95 11.90
N GLY A 136 18.33 4.69 10.99
CA GLY A 136 17.37 5.67 10.51
C GLY A 136 16.53 6.30 11.62
N ARG A 137 15.97 7.48 11.35
CA ARG A 137 15.19 8.23 12.35
C ARG A 137 13.96 7.47 12.82
N ILE A 138 13.25 6.79 11.92
CA ILE A 138 12.06 5.98 12.22
C ILE A 138 12.46 4.80 13.11
N SER A 139 13.52 4.07 12.77
CA SER A 139 14.02 2.96 13.59
C SER A 139 14.39 3.43 15.00
N ARG A 140 15.07 4.57 15.12
CA ARG A 140 15.41 5.16 16.44
C ARG A 140 14.17 5.54 17.24
N LEU A 141 13.13 6.11 16.60
CA LEU A 141 11.85 6.39 17.25
C LEU A 141 11.21 5.10 17.76
N CYS A 142 11.09 4.08 16.92
CA CYS A 142 10.53 2.80 17.29
C CYS A 142 11.25 2.21 18.50
N LEU A 143 12.57 2.11 18.44
CA LEU A 143 13.39 1.57 19.53
C LEU A 143 13.27 2.37 20.83
N ALA A 144 13.22 3.70 20.73
CA ALA A 144 13.06 4.57 21.91
C ALA A 144 11.68 4.41 22.60
N LEU A 145 10.66 4.00 21.84
CA LEU A 145 9.29 3.80 22.34
C LEU A 145 8.98 2.32 22.66
N GLY A 146 9.92 1.41 22.48
CA GLY A 146 9.72 -0.03 22.65
C GLY A 146 8.90 -0.68 21.54
N VAL A 147 8.71 -0.03 20.41
CA VAL A 147 8.06 -0.57 19.21
C VAL A 147 9.10 -1.31 18.36
N ILE A 148 8.77 -2.49 17.88
CA ILE A 148 9.67 -3.30 17.04
C ILE A 148 9.49 -2.90 15.58
N PRO A 149 10.48 -2.26 14.93
CA PRO A 149 10.40 -1.93 13.51
C PRO A 149 10.58 -3.18 12.65
N VAL A 150 9.71 -3.34 11.66
CA VAL A 150 9.72 -4.44 10.69
C VAL A 150 9.83 -3.85 9.30
N PHE A 151 10.89 -4.17 8.57
CA PHE A 151 11.05 -3.74 7.19
C PHE A 151 10.70 -4.87 6.24
N ALA A 152 9.97 -4.53 5.16
CA ALA A 152 9.58 -5.50 4.15
C ALA A 152 10.83 -6.11 3.50
N PRO A 153 10.95 -7.45 3.43
CA PRO A 153 12.08 -8.06 2.75
C PRO A 153 12.07 -7.74 1.26
N PRO A 154 13.23 -7.54 0.65
CA PRO A 154 13.31 -7.33 -0.78
C PRO A 154 12.66 -8.50 -1.55
N ARG A 155 11.79 -8.18 -2.51
CA ARG A 155 11.15 -9.15 -3.41
C ARG A 155 10.19 -10.16 -2.74
N GLU A 156 9.65 -9.83 -1.59
CA GLU A 156 8.60 -10.64 -0.93
C GLU A 156 7.22 -9.99 -1.17
N PRO A 157 6.57 -10.27 -2.32
CA PRO A 157 5.26 -9.73 -2.60
C PRO A 157 4.25 -10.30 -1.60
N GLY A 158 3.42 -9.42 -1.05
CA GLY A 158 2.40 -9.80 -0.09
C GLY A 158 2.80 -9.66 1.37
N PHE A 159 4.04 -9.26 1.66
CA PHE A 159 4.46 -8.98 3.03
C PHE A 159 3.70 -7.78 3.64
N GLN A 160 3.26 -6.84 2.81
CA GLN A 160 2.50 -5.65 3.18
C GLN A 160 1.06 -5.66 2.65
N ASN A 161 0.44 -6.83 2.46
CA ASN A 161 -0.89 -6.97 1.84
C ASN A 161 -1.96 -6.07 2.46
N ALA A 162 -1.96 -5.85 3.77
CA ALA A 162 -2.96 -5.03 4.45
C ALA A 162 -2.90 -3.57 3.99
N ILE A 163 -1.71 -2.97 4.01
CA ILE A 163 -1.53 -1.58 3.58
C ILE A 163 -1.64 -1.44 2.05
N GLU A 164 -1.16 -2.41 1.27
CA GLU A 164 -1.33 -2.45 -0.19
C GLU A 164 -2.83 -2.47 -0.56
N GLY A 165 -3.62 -3.29 0.13
CA GLY A 165 -5.08 -3.33 -0.04
C GLY A 165 -5.75 -2.01 0.32
N PHE A 166 -5.35 -1.38 1.40
CA PHE A 166 -5.83 -0.06 1.79
C PHE A 166 -5.45 1.01 0.76
N ASN A 167 -4.22 1.01 0.25
CA ASN A 167 -3.76 1.93 -0.79
C ASN A 167 -4.60 1.79 -2.08
N GLY A 168 -4.91 0.58 -2.50
CA GLY A 168 -5.77 0.32 -3.64
C GLY A 168 -7.19 0.87 -3.45
N LEU A 169 -7.77 0.68 -2.26
CA LEU A 169 -9.08 1.24 -1.91
C LEU A 169 -9.05 2.76 -1.83
N TRP A 170 -8.02 3.34 -1.25
CA TRP A 170 -7.83 4.78 -1.18
C TRP A 170 -7.73 5.39 -2.58
N GLN A 171 -6.90 4.82 -3.46
CA GLN A 171 -6.80 5.27 -4.85
C GLN A 171 -8.15 5.24 -5.56
N ALA A 172 -8.90 4.14 -5.45
CA ALA A 172 -10.19 4.00 -6.11
C ALA A 172 -11.28 4.90 -5.54
N LYS A 173 -11.29 5.15 -4.22
CA LYS A 173 -12.38 5.85 -3.53
C LYS A 173 -12.08 7.33 -3.25
N VAL A 174 -10.82 7.74 -3.22
CA VAL A 174 -10.40 9.14 -2.98
C VAL A 174 -9.81 9.72 -4.26
N TRP A 175 -8.67 9.21 -4.71
CA TRP A 175 -7.91 9.84 -5.79
C TRP A 175 -8.60 9.80 -7.15
N GLN A 176 -9.16 8.66 -7.53
CA GLN A 176 -9.80 8.48 -8.84
C GLN A 176 -11.24 9.01 -8.91
N ARG A 177 -11.82 9.46 -7.79
CA ARG A 177 -13.20 9.92 -7.74
C ARG A 177 -13.39 11.37 -8.19
N GLN A 178 -12.36 12.19 -8.02
CA GLN A 178 -12.44 13.61 -8.32
C GLN A 178 -11.06 14.18 -8.67
N LYS A 179 -11.04 15.29 -9.39
CA LYS A 179 -9.83 16.10 -9.58
C LYS A 179 -9.68 17.03 -8.37
N PHE A 180 -8.47 17.15 -7.86
CA PHE A 180 -8.13 18.04 -6.77
C PHE A 180 -7.46 19.29 -7.34
N GLU A 181 -7.93 20.46 -6.92
CA GLU A 181 -7.38 21.77 -7.33
C GLU A 181 -6.24 22.21 -6.40
N ASN A 182 -6.25 21.76 -5.15
CA ASN A 182 -5.25 22.09 -4.15
C ASN A 182 -5.12 21.02 -3.06
N VAL A 183 -4.08 21.14 -2.26
CA VAL A 183 -3.75 20.16 -1.18
C VAL A 183 -4.85 20.13 -0.12
N ALA A 184 -5.47 21.28 0.20
CA ALA A 184 -6.51 21.34 1.24
C ALA A 184 -7.76 20.53 0.86
N GLN A 185 -8.16 20.55 -0.43
CA GLN A 185 -9.25 19.67 -0.91
C GLN A 185 -8.90 18.20 -0.77
N LEU A 186 -7.65 17.82 -1.05
CA LEU A 186 -7.17 16.46 -0.90
C LEU A 186 -7.13 16.05 0.58
N GLU A 187 -6.64 16.91 1.48
CA GLU A 187 -6.66 16.68 2.94
C GLU A 187 -8.09 16.44 3.44
N ALA A 188 -9.02 17.30 3.09
CA ALA A 188 -10.43 17.13 3.47
C ALA A 188 -11.04 15.83 2.92
N ALA A 189 -10.66 15.39 1.73
CA ALA A 189 -11.11 14.12 1.17
C ALA A 189 -10.50 12.91 1.92
N CYS A 190 -9.21 12.96 2.27
CA CYS A 190 -8.57 11.96 3.10
C CYS A 190 -9.23 11.85 4.48
N GLU A 191 -9.49 12.98 5.14
CA GLU A 191 -10.16 13.00 6.46
C GLU A 191 -11.56 12.39 6.40
N ARG A 192 -12.38 12.75 5.41
CA ARG A 192 -13.70 12.14 5.21
C ARG A 192 -13.60 10.63 4.98
N TYR A 193 -12.63 10.20 4.17
CA TYR A 193 -12.43 8.79 3.89
C TYR A 193 -12.01 8.01 5.13
N VAL A 194 -11.05 8.53 5.89
CA VAL A 194 -10.59 7.95 7.16
C VAL A 194 -11.74 7.86 8.18
N THR A 195 -12.52 8.94 8.34
CA THR A 195 -13.66 8.97 9.25
C THR A 195 -14.74 7.94 8.88
N ALA A 196 -14.99 7.75 7.59
CA ALA A 196 -15.96 6.76 7.12
C ALA A 196 -15.44 5.30 7.18
N HIS A 197 -14.12 5.11 7.33
CA HIS A 197 -13.47 3.80 7.36
C HIS A 197 -13.24 3.28 8.78
N ARG A 198 -13.17 4.18 9.77
CA ARG A 198 -13.09 3.87 11.21
C ARG A 198 -14.46 3.53 11.78
#